data_0177e9ab3df313a9009835cd874ab861
#
_entry.id   0177e9ab3df313a9009835cd874ab861
#
_cell.length_a   1.000
_cell.length_b   1.000
_cell.length_c   1.000
_cell.angle_alpha   90.00
_cell.angle_beta   90.00
_cell.angle_gamma   90.00
#
_symmetry.space_group_name_H-M   'P 1'
#
loop_
_entity.id
_entity.type
_entity.pdbx_description
1 polymer ?
#
loop_
_entity_poly.entity_id
_entity_poly.type
_entity_poly.pdbx_seq_one_letter_code
_entity_poly.pdbx_strand_id
1 'polypeptide(L)'
;MNAGTKETTNIDLFTPISLGDLTLANRIIMAPLTRNRATMPGNVPQAMNATYYAQRASAGLIISEAAQVSPQGIGYPATPGIHSEEQVQGWRAVNDAVHAQGGHLIAQLWYCGRISHPDLLPDNQQPVSASAIKPEGDAVTFEGLKPFVEPRALRTDELPGIVEAAERWDAQVM
;
A
#
# COMPACT_ATOMS: atom_id res chain seq x y z
N MET A 1 14.26 -5.02 55.87
CA MET A 1 13.41 -5.50 54.77
C MET A 1 13.15 -4.27 53.91
N ASN A 2 13.91 -4.11 52.80
CA ASN A 2 13.71 -3.02 51.86
C ASN A 2 12.61 -3.46 50.90
N ALA A 3 11.44 -2.82 50.98
CA ALA A 3 10.41 -2.96 49.99
C ALA A 3 10.86 -2.20 48.74
N GLY A 4 11.34 -2.94 47.75
CA GLY A 4 11.64 -2.38 46.43
C GLY A 4 10.37 -1.82 45.82
N THR A 5 10.28 -0.52 45.73
CA THR A 5 9.28 0.17 44.88
C THR A 5 9.47 -0.29 43.45
N LYS A 6 8.54 -1.12 42.96
CA LYS A 6 8.41 -1.35 41.51
C LYS A 6 8.06 0.00 40.89
N GLU A 7 9.03 0.61 40.20
CA GLU A 7 8.73 1.70 39.25
C GLU A 7 7.75 1.14 38.20
N THR A 8 6.49 1.49 38.35
CA THR A 8 5.52 1.34 37.27
C THR A 8 5.88 2.36 36.20
N THR A 9 6.65 1.96 35.20
CA THR A 9 6.84 2.76 34.00
C THR A 9 5.45 3.04 33.40
N ASN A 10 5.04 4.30 33.48
CA ASN A 10 3.76 4.72 32.94
C ASN A 10 3.85 4.69 31.40
N ILE A 11 3.35 3.62 30.79
CA ILE A 11 3.35 3.44 29.32
C ILE A 11 2.21 4.26 28.74
N ASP A 12 2.53 5.22 27.88
CA ASP A 12 1.57 6.03 27.13
C ASP A 12 1.82 5.94 25.61
N LEU A 13 1.08 6.71 24.82
CA LEU A 13 1.19 6.72 23.35
C LEU A 13 2.55 7.22 22.85
N PHE A 14 3.26 8.00 23.64
CA PHE A 14 4.57 8.56 23.29
C PHE A 14 5.75 7.73 23.81
N THR A 15 5.48 6.68 24.57
CA THR A 15 6.51 5.77 25.03
C THR A 15 7.06 4.94 23.87
N PRO A 16 8.38 4.90 23.64
CA PRO A 16 8.98 4.06 22.58
C PRO A 16 8.57 2.59 22.65
N ILE A 17 8.57 1.90 21.50
CA ILE A 17 8.26 0.49 21.42
C ILE A 17 9.13 -0.20 20.36
N SER A 18 9.54 -1.43 20.62
CA SER A 18 10.18 -2.27 19.60
C SER A 18 9.12 -3.07 18.82
N LEU A 19 9.25 -3.08 17.50
CA LEU A 19 8.43 -3.85 16.57
C LEU A 19 9.38 -4.63 15.65
N GLY A 20 9.60 -5.90 15.93
CA GLY A 20 10.68 -6.66 15.31
C GLY A 20 12.03 -5.98 15.55
N ASP A 21 12.77 -5.71 14.47
CA ASP A 21 14.06 -5.03 14.51
C ASP A 21 13.97 -3.50 14.55
N LEU A 22 12.76 -2.94 14.42
CA LEU A 22 12.53 -1.49 14.46
C LEU A 22 12.33 -1.01 15.90
N THR A 23 12.95 0.11 16.24
CA THR A 23 12.65 0.86 17.47
C THR A 23 11.86 2.12 17.10
N LEU A 24 10.57 2.09 17.39
CA LEU A 24 9.66 3.21 17.10
C LEU A 24 9.70 4.24 18.22
N ALA A 25 9.76 5.52 17.88
CA ALA A 25 9.83 6.62 18.82
C ALA A 25 8.55 6.79 19.67
N ASN A 26 7.43 6.27 19.19
CA ASN A 26 6.14 6.33 19.86
C ASN A 26 5.22 5.19 19.33
N ARG A 27 4.02 5.08 19.89
CA ARG A 27 3.04 4.03 19.60
C ARG A 27 1.93 4.46 18.64
N ILE A 28 2.10 5.59 17.98
CA ILE A 28 1.13 6.13 17.02
C ILE A 28 1.50 5.60 15.64
N ILE A 29 0.59 4.86 15.03
CA ILE A 29 0.78 4.30 13.68
C ILE A 29 -0.20 4.98 12.73
N MET A 30 0.33 5.54 11.64
CA MET A 30 -0.50 6.04 10.55
C MET A 30 -1.06 4.85 9.77
N ALA A 31 -2.38 4.70 9.77
CA ALA A 31 -3.07 3.70 8.99
C ALA A 31 -2.97 3.98 7.47
N PRO A 32 -3.05 2.94 6.62
CA PRO A 32 -3.02 3.10 5.17
C PRO A 32 -4.26 3.85 4.66
N LEU A 33 -4.05 4.85 3.81
CA LEU A 33 -5.10 5.68 3.23
C LEU A 33 -4.84 5.89 1.75
N THR A 34 -5.64 5.33 0.87
CA THR A 34 -5.58 5.54 -0.58
C THR A 34 -5.75 7.01 -0.92
N ARG A 35 -4.79 7.59 -1.65
CA ARG A 35 -4.74 9.01 -1.98
C ARG A 35 -5.18 9.34 -3.39
N ASN A 36 -5.10 8.39 -4.32
CA ASN A 36 -5.40 8.58 -5.75
C ASN A 36 -4.63 9.78 -6.34
N ARG A 37 -3.31 9.82 -6.11
CA ARG A 37 -2.43 10.94 -6.53
C ARG A 37 -1.16 10.48 -7.24
N ALA A 38 -1.10 9.21 -7.67
CA ALA A 38 -0.02 8.74 -8.52
C ALA A 38 -0.08 9.42 -9.90
N THR A 39 1.08 9.60 -10.53
CA THR A 39 1.17 10.15 -11.88
C THR A 39 0.55 9.19 -12.89
N MET A 40 -0.21 9.73 -13.84
CA MET A 40 -0.80 8.96 -14.92
C MET A 40 -0.26 9.45 -16.28
N PRO A 41 -0.02 8.56 -17.25
CA PRO A 41 0.00 7.09 -17.09
C PRO A 41 1.17 6.60 -16.24
N GLY A 42 1.16 5.33 -15.85
CA GLY A 42 2.28 4.67 -15.18
C GLY A 42 2.09 4.41 -13.70
N ASN A 43 1.11 5.04 -13.03
CA ASN A 43 0.82 4.84 -11.60
C ASN A 43 2.06 5.05 -10.69
N VAL A 44 2.88 6.05 -11.02
CA VAL A 44 4.14 6.34 -10.33
C VAL A 44 3.90 7.27 -9.14
N PRO A 45 4.38 6.93 -7.91
CA PRO A 45 4.42 7.89 -6.81
C PRO A 45 5.20 9.15 -7.20
N GLN A 46 4.70 10.31 -6.84
CA GLN A 46 5.28 11.60 -7.23
C GLN A 46 5.69 12.46 -6.02
N ALA A 47 6.31 13.60 -6.26
CA ALA A 47 6.78 14.50 -5.22
C ALA A 47 5.70 14.90 -4.18
N MET A 48 4.43 14.97 -4.61
CA MET A 48 3.30 15.23 -3.71
C MET A 48 3.12 14.09 -2.70
N ASN A 49 3.31 12.83 -3.10
CA ASN A 49 3.26 11.68 -2.20
C ASN A 49 4.40 11.76 -1.20
N ALA A 50 5.63 12.08 -1.63
CA ALA A 50 6.78 12.25 -0.74
C ALA A 50 6.52 13.35 0.30
N THR A 51 6.02 14.51 -0.11
CA THR A 51 5.64 15.59 0.81
C THR A 51 4.56 15.16 1.80
N TYR A 52 3.53 14.45 1.32
CA TYR A 52 2.42 13.96 2.14
C TYR A 52 2.88 13.04 3.27
N TYR A 53 3.77 12.09 2.96
CA TYR A 53 4.29 11.15 3.95
C TYR A 53 5.33 11.80 4.87
N ALA A 54 6.24 12.63 4.34
CA ALA A 54 7.23 13.35 5.16
C ALA A 54 6.59 14.25 6.23
N GLN A 55 5.45 14.89 5.93
CA GLN A 55 4.68 15.68 6.89
C GLN A 55 4.14 14.86 8.07
N ARG A 56 4.16 13.53 7.99
CA ARG A 56 3.63 12.60 9.00
C ARG A 56 4.71 11.72 9.61
N ALA A 57 5.97 12.00 9.32
CA ALA A 57 7.12 11.23 9.78
C ALA A 57 7.31 11.23 11.30
N SER A 58 6.60 12.10 12.05
CA SER A 58 6.57 12.07 13.51
C SER A 58 5.73 10.94 14.11
N ALA A 59 4.92 10.22 13.30
CA ALA A 59 4.33 8.96 13.73
C ALA A 59 5.42 7.91 13.98
N GLY A 60 5.21 7.01 14.93
CA GLY A 60 6.14 5.91 15.19
C GLY A 60 6.35 5.02 13.96
N LEU A 61 5.28 4.81 13.18
CA LEU A 61 5.32 4.08 11.92
C LEU A 61 4.26 4.62 10.96
N ILE A 62 4.60 4.70 9.69
CA ILE A 62 3.66 4.97 8.61
C ILE A 62 3.43 3.68 7.82
N ILE A 63 2.16 3.29 7.62
CA ILE A 63 1.77 2.31 6.61
C ILE A 63 1.31 3.10 5.39
N SER A 64 1.94 2.87 4.23
CA SER A 64 1.62 3.62 3.02
C SER A 64 0.20 3.35 2.52
N GLU A 65 -0.30 4.19 1.63
CA GLU A 65 -1.41 3.78 0.76
C GLU A 65 -1.04 2.50 0.02
N ALA A 66 -2.05 1.70 -0.30
CA ALA A 66 -1.81 0.42 -0.94
C ALA A 66 -1.27 0.59 -2.37
N ALA A 67 -0.23 -0.16 -2.70
CA ALA A 67 0.43 -0.20 -3.99
C ALA A 67 0.13 -1.53 -4.70
N GLN A 68 -0.35 -1.47 -5.95
CA GLN A 68 -0.61 -2.68 -6.71
C GLN A 68 0.68 -3.37 -7.15
N VAL A 69 0.73 -4.69 -6.93
CA VAL A 69 1.89 -5.54 -7.24
C VAL A 69 1.96 -5.98 -8.71
N SER A 70 0.92 -5.68 -9.48
CA SER A 70 0.85 -5.94 -10.93
C SER A 70 -0.17 -5.03 -11.59
N PRO A 71 -0.09 -4.81 -12.93
CA PRO A 71 -1.11 -4.07 -13.67
C PRO A 71 -2.52 -4.65 -13.53
N GLN A 72 -2.63 -5.98 -13.44
CA GLN A 72 -3.91 -6.68 -13.25
C GLN A 72 -4.51 -6.48 -11.85
N GLY A 73 -3.71 -6.00 -10.89
CA GLY A 73 -4.14 -5.74 -9.52
C GLY A 73 -4.79 -4.37 -9.29
N ILE A 74 -4.87 -3.51 -10.31
CA ILE A 74 -5.45 -2.16 -10.23
C ILE A 74 -6.96 -2.26 -9.97
N GLY A 75 -7.47 -1.48 -8.99
CA GLY A 75 -8.90 -1.40 -8.68
C GLY A 75 -9.43 0.02 -8.53
N TYR A 76 -8.54 1.02 -8.54
CA TYR A 76 -8.91 2.43 -8.41
C TYR A 76 -8.04 3.31 -9.28
N PRO A 77 -8.57 4.45 -9.80
CA PRO A 77 -7.81 5.36 -10.64
C PRO A 77 -6.69 6.06 -9.85
N ALA A 78 -5.56 6.28 -10.52
CA ALA A 78 -4.40 7.02 -10.00
C ALA A 78 -3.88 6.51 -8.63
N THR A 79 -3.98 5.21 -8.37
CA THR A 79 -3.32 4.56 -7.24
C THR A 79 -1.91 4.15 -7.64
N PRO A 80 -0.93 4.22 -6.73
CA PRO A 80 0.45 3.89 -7.07
C PRO A 80 0.65 2.38 -7.26
N GLY A 81 1.50 2.02 -8.20
CA GLY A 81 2.02 0.66 -8.33
C GLY A 81 3.37 0.48 -7.64
N ILE A 82 3.82 -0.76 -7.61
CA ILE A 82 5.17 -1.15 -7.13
C ILE A 82 5.78 -2.23 -8.03
N HIS A 83 5.28 -2.36 -9.26
CA HIS A 83 5.60 -3.45 -10.18
C HIS A 83 6.43 -3.00 -11.39
N SER A 84 6.90 -1.75 -11.43
CA SER A 84 7.86 -1.25 -12.43
C SER A 84 9.01 -0.51 -11.75
N GLU A 85 10.14 -0.40 -12.46
CA GLU A 85 11.31 0.32 -11.95
C GLU A 85 10.99 1.79 -11.65
N GLU A 86 10.21 2.46 -12.49
CA GLU A 86 9.80 3.85 -12.29
C GLU A 86 8.95 4.00 -11.02
N GLN A 87 8.05 3.04 -10.76
CA GLN A 87 7.24 3.03 -9.55
C GLN A 87 8.09 2.81 -8.30
N VAL A 88 9.06 1.89 -8.36
CA VAL A 88 10.03 1.64 -7.29
C VAL A 88 10.87 2.89 -7.01
N GLN A 89 11.36 3.58 -8.02
CA GLN A 89 12.09 4.85 -7.85
C GLN A 89 11.20 5.93 -7.22
N GLY A 90 9.92 6.00 -7.62
CA GLY A 90 8.94 6.88 -6.98
C GLY A 90 8.77 6.59 -5.48
N TRP A 91 8.65 5.31 -5.11
CA TRP A 91 8.57 4.89 -3.71
C TRP A 91 9.87 5.12 -2.93
N ARG A 92 11.04 4.92 -3.54
CA ARG A 92 12.33 5.28 -2.92
C ARG A 92 12.38 6.75 -2.56
N ALA A 93 11.97 7.64 -3.47
CA ALA A 93 11.93 9.07 -3.17
C ALA A 93 10.95 9.41 -2.03
N VAL A 94 9.83 8.70 -1.91
CA VAL A 94 8.89 8.81 -0.78
C VAL A 94 9.58 8.37 0.52
N ASN A 95 10.23 7.21 0.50
CA ASN A 95 10.90 6.63 1.66
C ASN A 95 12.05 7.51 2.15
N ASP A 96 12.89 7.99 1.23
CA ASP A 96 13.99 8.92 1.53
C ASP A 96 13.48 10.20 2.21
N ALA A 97 12.35 10.75 1.74
CA ALA A 97 11.75 11.94 2.33
C ALA A 97 11.25 11.70 3.77
N VAL A 98 10.70 10.51 4.06
CA VAL A 98 10.28 10.11 5.42
C VAL A 98 11.49 9.87 6.32
N HIS A 99 12.50 9.13 5.84
CA HIS A 99 13.72 8.85 6.58
C HIS A 99 14.51 10.13 6.89
N ALA A 100 14.55 11.10 5.98
CA ALA A 100 15.19 12.41 6.23
C ALA A 100 14.56 13.18 7.40
N GLN A 101 13.33 12.84 7.78
CA GLN A 101 12.63 13.37 8.97
C GLN A 101 12.73 12.41 10.18
N GLY A 102 13.50 11.35 10.11
CA GLY A 102 13.66 10.35 11.17
C GLY A 102 12.45 9.41 11.34
N GLY A 103 11.53 9.35 10.38
CA GLY A 103 10.37 8.46 10.40
C GLY A 103 10.64 7.10 9.78
N HIS A 104 9.69 6.18 9.96
CA HIS A 104 9.68 4.85 9.35
C HIS A 104 8.43 4.69 8.49
N LEU A 105 8.59 4.08 7.30
CA LEU A 105 7.50 3.79 6.38
C LEU A 105 7.60 2.34 5.92
N ILE A 106 6.45 1.63 5.91
CA ILE A 106 6.31 0.32 5.28
C ILE A 106 5.26 0.39 4.18
N ALA A 107 5.46 -0.36 3.11
CA ALA A 107 4.52 -0.43 2.00
C ALA A 107 3.36 -1.38 2.31
N GLN A 108 2.12 -0.97 2.01
CA GLN A 108 1.00 -1.88 1.93
C GLN A 108 0.88 -2.40 0.49
N LEU A 109 1.03 -3.70 0.30
CA LEU A 109 0.84 -4.35 -0.99
C LEU A 109 -0.61 -4.77 -1.15
N TRP A 110 -1.17 -4.61 -2.35
CA TRP A 110 -2.51 -5.09 -2.63
C TRP A 110 -2.70 -5.67 -4.04
N TYR A 111 -3.80 -6.39 -4.18
CA TYR A 111 -4.34 -6.89 -5.42
C TYR A 111 -5.87 -6.80 -5.32
N CYS A 112 -6.51 -5.92 -6.09
CA CYS A 112 -7.95 -5.61 -5.89
C CYS A 112 -8.89 -6.72 -6.36
N GLY A 113 -8.42 -7.61 -7.22
CA GLY A 113 -9.22 -8.74 -7.66
C GLY A 113 -10.51 -8.30 -8.35
N ARG A 114 -11.65 -8.82 -7.88
CA ARG A 114 -12.96 -8.50 -8.42
C ARG A 114 -13.41 -7.05 -8.20
N ILE A 115 -12.79 -6.35 -7.26
CA ILE A 115 -13.06 -4.92 -7.00
C ILE A 115 -12.22 -4.09 -7.97
N SER A 116 -12.58 -4.19 -9.25
CA SER A 116 -11.93 -3.51 -10.37
C SER A 116 -12.91 -3.39 -11.54
N HIS A 117 -12.47 -2.72 -12.62
CA HIS A 117 -13.23 -2.56 -13.84
C HIS A 117 -12.30 -2.65 -15.05
N PRO A 118 -12.76 -3.15 -16.22
CA PRO A 118 -11.94 -3.19 -17.44
C PRO A 118 -11.29 -1.86 -17.81
N ASP A 119 -11.96 -0.73 -17.60
CA ASP A 119 -11.43 0.61 -17.88
C ASP A 119 -10.17 0.99 -17.06
N LEU A 120 -9.86 0.24 -16.01
CA LEU A 120 -8.70 0.44 -15.16
C LEU A 120 -7.55 -0.51 -15.50
N LEU A 121 -7.85 -1.57 -16.24
CA LEU A 121 -6.93 -2.68 -16.50
C LEU A 121 -6.32 -2.57 -17.91
N PRO A 122 -5.11 -3.12 -18.12
CA PRO A 122 -4.49 -3.15 -19.44
C PRO A 122 -5.43 -3.80 -20.46
N ASP A 123 -5.47 -3.23 -21.66
CA ASP A 123 -6.23 -3.75 -22.81
C ASP A 123 -7.72 -4.02 -22.49
N ASN A 124 -8.29 -3.30 -21.51
CA ASN A 124 -9.66 -3.51 -21.02
C ASN A 124 -9.93 -4.96 -20.60
N GLN A 125 -8.94 -5.64 -20.06
CA GLN A 125 -9.07 -7.02 -19.60
C GLN A 125 -10.13 -7.14 -18.49
N GLN A 126 -10.74 -8.33 -18.43
CA GLN A 126 -11.67 -8.64 -17.36
C GLN A 126 -10.92 -8.77 -16.01
N PRO A 127 -11.42 -8.20 -14.91
CA PRO A 127 -10.89 -8.45 -13.59
C PRO A 127 -10.81 -9.96 -13.30
N VAL A 128 -9.87 -10.34 -12.44
CA VAL A 128 -9.72 -11.75 -12.03
C VAL A 128 -10.03 -11.91 -10.55
N SER A 129 -10.50 -13.08 -10.13
CA SER A 129 -10.80 -13.38 -8.73
C SER A 129 -10.71 -14.89 -8.48
N ALA A 130 -10.81 -15.32 -7.24
CA ALA A 130 -10.90 -16.74 -6.88
C ALA A 130 -12.14 -17.42 -7.46
N SER A 131 -13.20 -16.66 -7.76
CA SER A 131 -14.45 -17.15 -8.36
C SER A 131 -15.07 -16.09 -9.26
N ALA A 132 -15.81 -16.53 -10.31
CA ALA A 132 -16.54 -15.66 -11.23
C ALA A 132 -17.86 -15.17 -10.59
N ILE A 133 -17.75 -14.41 -9.51
CA ILE A 133 -18.91 -13.84 -8.81
C ILE A 133 -18.80 -12.32 -8.88
N LYS A 134 -19.74 -11.70 -9.59
CA LYS A 134 -19.85 -10.25 -9.71
C LYS A 134 -20.12 -9.63 -8.33
N PRO A 135 -19.34 -8.58 -7.91
CA PRO A 135 -19.66 -7.80 -6.71
C PRO A 135 -20.94 -6.98 -6.92
N GLU A 136 -21.60 -6.65 -5.82
CA GLU A 136 -22.66 -5.64 -5.83
C GLU A 136 -22.05 -4.22 -5.82
N GLY A 137 -22.76 -3.26 -6.40
CA GLY A 137 -22.36 -1.84 -6.45
C GLY A 137 -21.53 -1.49 -7.68
N ASP A 138 -20.74 -0.41 -7.55
CA ASP A 138 -20.04 0.23 -8.66
C ASP A 138 -18.55 0.36 -8.39
N ALA A 139 -17.77 0.19 -9.47
CA ALA A 139 -16.35 0.52 -9.51
C ALA A 139 -16.16 2.04 -9.69
N VAL A 140 -15.16 2.60 -9.03
CA VAL A 140 -14.68 3.96 -9.28
C VAL A 140 -13.75 3.93 -10.47
N THR A 141 -14.11 4.60 -11.57
CA THR A 141 -13.27 4.73 -12.77
C THR A 141 -12.86 6.18 -13.02
N PHE A 142 -12.03 6.43 -14.04
CA PHE A 142 -11.69 7.80 -14.47
C PHE A 142 -12.91 8.59 -15.01
N GLU A 143 -13.94 7.87 -15.45
CA GLU A 143 -15.19 8.46 -15.99
C GLU A 143 -16.33 8.49 -14.96
N GLY A 144 -16.06 8.16 -13.71
CA GLY A 144 -17.05 8.08 -12.63
C GLY A 144 -17.38 6.65 -12.20
N LEU A 145 -18.54 6.50 -11.58
CA LEU A 145 -19.00 5.19 -11.10
C LEU A 145 -19.55 4.36 -12.27
N LYS A 146 -19.10 3.11 -12.38
CA LYS A 146 -19.60 2.14 -13.36
C LYS A 146 -19.93 0.82 -12.65
N PRO A 147 -21.02 0.12 -13.01
CA PRO A 147 -21.34 -1.16 -12.41
C PRO A 147 -20.18 -2.14 -12.51
N PHE A 148 -19.88 -2.84 -11.41
CA PHE A 148 -18.89 -3.92 -11.48
C PHE A 148 -19.25 -4.92 -12.57
N VAL A 149 -18.25 -5.58 -13.13
CA VAL A 149 -18.42 -6.68 -14.07
C VAL A 149 -18.19 -8.03 -13.36
N GLU A 150 -18.66 -9.11 -13.94
CA GLU A 150 -18.30 -10.44 -13.48
C GLU A 150 -16.79 -10.67 -13.71
N PRO A 151 -16.01 -11.04 -12.70
CA PRO A 151 -14.59 -11.35 -12.89
C PRO A 151 -14.41 -12.73 -13.53
N ARG A 152 -13.29 -12.92 -14.19
CA ARG A 152 -12.84 -14.26 -14.58
C ARG A 152 -12.30 -15.01 -13.35
N ALA A 153 -12.69 -16.25 -13.15
CA ALA A 153 -12.07 -17.10 -12.14
C ALA A 153 -10.62 -17.40 -12.52
N LEU A 154 -9.70 -17.26 -11.55
CA LEU A 154 -8.31 -17.69 -11.71
C LEU A 154 -8.21 -19.21 -11.79
N ARG A 155 -7.36 -19.70 -12.66
CA ARG A 155 -6.94 -21.10 -12.61
C ARG A 155 -5.88 -21.28 -11.53
N THR A 156 -5.77 -22.48 -10.98
CA THR A 156 -4.80 -22.78 -9.92
C THR A 156 -3.34 -22.55 -10.38
N ASP A 157 -3.04 -22.76 -11.65
CA ASP A 157 -1.72 -22.54 -12.23
C ASP A 157 -1.34 -21.06 -12.41
N GLU A 158 -2.28 -20.12 -12.25
CA GLU A 158 -2.02 -18.67 -12.27
C GLU A 158 -1.64 -18.12 -10.89
N LEU A 159 -1.96 -18.81 -9.80
CA LEU A 159 -1.73 -18.33 -8.43
C LEU A 159 -0.23 -18.09 -8.11
N PRO A 160 0.71 -18.97 -8.50
CA PRO A 160 2.13 -18.71 -8.24
C PRO A 160 2.61 -17.37 -8.80
N GLY A 161 2.16 -17.00 -10.02
CA GLY A 161 2.56 -15.72 -10.63
C GLY A 161 2.08 -14.48 -9.86
N ILE A 162 0.94 -14.55 -9.16
CA ILE A 162 0.46 -13.46 -8.30
C ILE A 162 1.31 -13.37 -7.03
N VAL A 163 1.66 -14.52 -6.44
CA VAL A 163 2.54 -14.58 -5.26
C VAL A 163 3.92 -14.03 -5.60
N GLU A 164 4.53 -14.49 -6.69
CA GLU A 164 5.83 -14.00 -7.16
C GLU A 164 5.82 -12.48 -7.44
N ALA A 165 4.71 -11.96 -7.97
CA ALA A 165 4.56 -10.52 -8.19
C ALA A 165 4.57 -9.73 -6.86
N ALA A 166 4.01 -10.27 -5.78
CA ALA A 166 4.03 -9.66 -4.47
C ALA A 166 5.43 -9.75 -3.83
N GLU A 167 6.09 -10.91 -3.90
CA GLU A 167 7.41 -11.17 -3.30
C GLU A 167 8.53 -10.37 -3.99
N ARG A 168 8.44 -10.17 -5.31
CA ARG A 168 9.50 -9.53 -6.10
C ARG A 168 9.85 -8.14 -5.62
N TRP A 169 8.90 -7.38 -5.09
CA TRP A 169 9.04 -5.95 -4.83
C TRP A 169 9.15 -5.60 -3.34
N ASP A 170 8.87 -6.55 -2.45
CA ASP A 170 8.95 -6.37 -1.00
C ASP A 170 10.36 -5.94 -0.54
N ALA A 171 11.39 -6.56 -1.07
CA ALA A 171 12.78 -6.32 -0.69
C ALA A 171 13.44 -5.08 -1.34
N GLN A 172 12.79 -4.38 -2.27
CA GLN A 172 13.44 -3.32 -3.06
C GLN A 172 13.14 -1.89 -2.59
N VAL A 173 12.18 -1.72 -1.71
CA VAL A 173 11.67 -0.38 -1.32
C VAL A 173 12.00 -0.03 0.14
N MET A 174 12.43 -0.98 0.93
CA MET A 174 12.83 -0.78 2.33
C MET A 174 14.31 -0.47 2.47
#